data_604b417bf5c344bf32d7fb988c91c664
#
_entry.id   604b417bf5c344bf32d7fb988c91c664
#
_cell.length_a   1.000
_cell.length_b   1.000
_cell.length_c   1.000
_cell.angle_alpha   90.00
_cell.angle_beta   90.00
_cell.angle_gamma   90.00
#
_symmetry.space_group_name_H-M   'P 1'
#
loop_
_entity.id
_entity.type
_entity.pdbx_description
1 polymer ?
#
loop_
_entity_poly.entity_id
_entity_poly.type
_entity_poly.pdbx_seq_one_letter_code
_entity_poly.pdbx_strand_id
1 'polypeptide(L)'
;MYNPFPFDDPKPVNRPELSRKTVDAVVAGGTPSVAKRFAAPVIDKARESNQIVAFDGYATADWKQFLNLVARECKAAGVDFVSIDQNAECFKSGKEIDDMIDPLLIWDTEIDPTLLYGKIYKGGYEGILDEDKTKAFEEKVAGLRNGSGKVVAVYGYGCLIPRFRDLYDVKCFFDLTPKTSILRIRRGEYSNIGKERPDLVNRVIRRCYYCDFEMSVCSRRELLRNSAIDFYFLSDDPQNIQMLPFGAFADICAQLVKYPFRAKPCYLEGVWGGSYMKKLRNLPDNMRNAAWVFDFIPMEVSVLVEVGNEKLDINFCSFVCKEGVNLMGEGCVNKFHGYFPIRFNWDDSYHSTGNMSIQCHSGSAYNREHYGEFGRQDESYYVCVTGHDAKTFIGFRDDADIPQFFREIEAADKEHKPCDYMKYVNYEESRPGLQVMLPAGTIHSS
;
A
#
# COMPACT_ATOMS: atom_id res chain seq x y z
N MET A 1 -5.49 -11.31 7.64
CA MET A 1 -4.35 -10.40 7.34
C MET A 1 -3.89 -10.62 5.91
N TYR A 2 -3.67 -9.56 5.14
CA TYR A 2 -3.23 -9.61 3.76
C TYR A 2 -1.91 -10.37 3.60
N ASN A 3 -1.95 -11.46 2.83
CA ASN A 3 -0.82 -12.33 2.58
C ASN A 3 -0.79 -12.73 1.10
N PRO A 4 -0.33 -11.84 0.22
CA PRO A 4 -0.32 -12.08 -1.20
C PRO A 4 0.63 -13.24 -1.55
N PHE A 5 0.18 -14.12 -2.43
CA PHE A 5 1.04 -15.13 -3.02
C PHE A 5 2.09 -14.45 -3.93
N PRO A 6 3.36 -14.86 -3.85
CA PRO A 6 4.46 -14.18 -4.57
C PRO A 6 4.48 -14.52 -6.07
N PHE A 7 3.36 -14.31 -6.75
CA PHE A 7 3.22 -14.50 -8.19
C PHE A 7 2.92 -13.16 -8.87
N ASP A 8 3.67 -12.85 -9.91
CA ASP A 8 3.47 -11.69 -10.75
C ASP A 8 2.73 -12.08 -12.02
N ASP A 9 1.45 -11.72 -12.11
CA ASP A 9 0.67 -11.93 -13.32
C ASP A 9 1.14 -10.95 -14.42
N PRO A 10 1.71 -11.44 -15.53
CA PRO A 10 2.20 -10.59 -16.62
C PRO A 10 1.10 -10.19 -17.61
N LYS A 11 -0.12 -10.72 -17.48
CA LYS A 11 -1.17 -10.63 -18.49
C LYS A 11 -1.95 -9.30 -18.50
N PRO A 12 -2.27 -8.66 -17.35
CA PRO A 12 -3.12 -7.47 -17.32
C PRO A 12 -2.35 -6.19 -17.67
N VAL A 13 -1.80 -6.15 -18.89
CA VAL A 13 -1.01 -5.01 -19.36
C VAL A 13 -1.92 -3.98 -20.02
N ASN A 14 -1.83 -2.73 -19.58
CA ASN A 14 -2.51 -1.58 -20.18
C ASN A 14 -1.59 -0.88 -21.19
N ARG A 15 -2.14 -0.44 -22.32
CA ARG A 15 -1.41 0.19 -23.43
C ARG A 15 -2.05 1.52 -23.80
N PRO A 16 -1.88 2.58 -23.00
CA PRO A 16 -2.35 3.91 -23.36
C PRO A 16 -1.56 4.47 -24.54
N GLU A 17 -2.18 5.36 -25.31
CA GLU A 17 -1.49 6.10 -26.37
C GLU A 17 -0.59 7.18 -25.75
N LEU A 18 0.72 7.02 -25.88
CA LEU A 18 1.71 7.91 -25.29
C LEU A 18 2.52 8.64 -26.36
N SER A 19 2.88 9.89 -26.07
CA SER A 19 3.81 10.64 -26.92
C SER A 19 5.21 10.00 -26.91
N ARG A 20 5.96 10.15 -28.00
CA ARG A 20 7.35 9.70 -28.04
C ARG A 20 8.19 10.32 -26.93
N LYS A 21 7.95 11.59 -26.60
CA LYS A 21 8.62 12.30 -25.51
C LYS A 21 8.41 11.58 -24.15
N THR A 22 7.20 11.13 -23.88
CA THR A 22 6.86 10.39 -22.67
C THR A 22 7.53 9.02 -22.63
N VAL A 23 7.51 8.31 -23.76
CA VAL A 23 8.18 7.00 -23.90
C VAL A 23 9.69 7.13 -23.69
N ASP A 24 10.33 8.07 -24.37
CA ASP A 24 11.78 8.29 -24.30
C ASP A 24 12.26 8.82 -22.94
N ALA A 25 11.34 9.35 -22.11
CA ALA A 25 11.65 9.84 -20.78
C ALA A 25 11.80 8.72 -19.72
N VAL A 26 11.33 7.50 -20.00
CA VAL A 26 11.47 6.37 -19.08
C VAL A 26 12.94 5.91 -19.05
N VAL A 27 13.49 5.83 -17.85
CA VAL A 27 14.86 5.35 -17.62
C VAL A 27 14.81 3.99 -16.95
N ALA A 28 15.32 2.99 -17.63
CA ALA A 28 15.36 1.59 -17.21
C ALA A 28 16.71 0.94 -17.62
N GLY A 29 16.78 -0.38 -17.55
CA GLY A 29 17.97 -1.15 -17.94
C GLY A 29 18.87 -1.49 -16.76
N GLY A 30 18.24 -1.73 -15.60
CA GLY A 30 18.90 -2.09 -14.35
C GLY A 30 19.30 -0.89 -13.49
N THR A 31 19.30 -1.08 -12.18
CA THR A 31 19.55 -0.03 -11.19
C THR A 31 20.88 0.72 -11.40
N PRO A 32 22.01 0.07 -11.79
CA PRO A 32 23.24 0.80 -12.09
C PRO A 32 23.11 1.79 -13.26
N SER A 33 22.37 1.41 -14.33
CA SER A 33 22.13 2.30 -15.47
C SER A 33 21.28 3.50 -15.06
N VAL A 34 20.22 3.27 -14.28
CA VAL A 34 19.34 4.33 -13.76
C VAL A 34 20.10 5.28 -12.85
N ALA A 35 20.89 4.76 -11.92
CA ALA A 35 21.72 5.57 -11.02
C ALA A 35 22.72 6.46 -11.78
N LYS A 36 23.39 5.92 -12.80
CA LYS A 36 24.29 6.69 -13.66
C LYS A 36 23.57 7.82 -14.40
N ARG A 37 22.43 7.52 -15.01
CA ARG A 37 21.62 8.52 -15.75
C ARG A 37 21.03 9.60 -14.84
N PHE A 38 20.64 9.22 -13.62
CA PHE A 38 20.21 10.16 -12.59
C PHE A 38 21.35 11.06 -12.11
N ALA A 39 22.50 10.46 -11.80
CA ALA A 39 23.63 11.18 -11.22
C ALA A 39 24.27 12.20 -12.19
N ALA A 40 24.33 11.92 -13.48
CA ALA A 40 25.03 12.76 -14.45
C ALA A 40 24.61 14.24 -14.41
N PRO A 41 23.33 14.63 -14.57
CA PRO A 41 22.93 16.03 -14.51
C PRO A 41 23.09 16.67 -13.12
N VAL A 42 22.99 15.86 -12.04
CA VAL A 42 23.20 16.34 -10.66
C VAL A 42 24.68 16.65 -10.45
N ILE A 43 25.58 15.80 -10.92
CA ILE A 43 27.03 15.99 -10.85
C ILE A 43 27.46 17.24 -11.64
N ASP A 44 26.91 17.43 -12.84
CA ASP A 44 27.26 18.61 -13.66
C ASP A 44 26.89 19.91 -12.96
N LYS A 45 25.68 19.98 -12.36
CA LYS A 45 25.26 21.13 -11.54
C LYS A 45 26.09 21.28 -10.26
N ALA A 46 26.48 20.16 -9.63
CA ALA A 46 27.28 20.18 -8.40
C ALA A 46 28.65 20.84 -8.56
N ARG A 47 29.21 20.85 -9.77
CA ARG A 47 30.45 21.56 -10.08
C ARG A 47 30.34 23.08 -9.98
N GLU A 48 29.11 23.59 -10.23
CA GLU A 48 28.81 25.03 -10.16
C GLU A 48 28.35 25.46 -8.75
N SER A 49 27.49 24.64 -8.16
CA SER A 49 26.94 24.85 -6.79
C SER A 49 26.58 23.51 -6.15
N ASN A 50 26.80 23.36 -4.85
CA ASN A 50 26.41 22.15 -4.14
C ASN A 50 24.94 21.80 -4.42
N GLN A 51 24.66 20.53 -4.67
CA GLN A 51 23.30 20.06 -4.95
C GLN A 51 22.77 19.26 -3.77
N ILE A 52 21.60 19.63 -3.29
CA ILE A 52 20.91 18.92 -2.21
C ILE A 52 19.76 18.14 -2.82
N VAL A 53 19.83 16.82 -2.73
CA VAL A 53 18.88 15.89 -3.34
C VAL A 53 18.15 15.13 -2.26
N ALA A 54 16.82 15.18 -2.26
CA ALA A 54 16.00 14.43 -1.32
C ALA A 54 15.48 13.12 -1.94
N PHE A 55 15.51 12.05 -1.15
CA PHE A 55 14.99 10.74 -1.47
C PHE A 55 13.95 10.34 -0.42
N ASP A 56 12.69 10.59 -0.72
CA ASP A 56 11.53 10.14 0.05
C ASP A 56 10.95 8.87 -0.56
N GLY A 57 10.05 8.21 0.14
CA GLY A 57 9.39 7.04 -0.41
C GLY A 57 8.23 6.52 0.43
N TYR A 58 7.50 5.58 -0.17
CA TYR A 58 6.47 4.84 0.54
C TYR A 58 7.09 3.93 1.60
N ALA A 59 6.38 3.65 2.69
CA ALA A 59 6.84 2.71 3.72
C ALA A 59 7.33 1.40 3.08
N THR A 60 8.48 0.91 3.55
CA THR A 60 9.25 -0.21 2.99
C THR A 60 10.14 0.13 1.78
N ALA A 61 10.19 1.36 1.28
CA ALA A 61 11.18 1.76 0.29
C ALA A 61 12.60 1.61 0.85
N ASP A 62 13.55 1.23 -0.01
CA ASP A 62 14.98 1.12 0.33
C ASP A 62 15.81 1.88 -0.70
N TRP A 63 16.61 2.81 -0.20
CA TRP A 63 17.47 3.67 -1.02
C TRP A 63 18.94 3.25 -1.00
N LYS A 64 19.36 2.37 -0.09
CA LYS A 64 20.77 2.12 0.21
C LYS A 64 21.58 1.71 -1.02
N GLN A 65 21.07 0.76 -1.80
CA GLN A 65 21.77 0.31 -3.00
C GLN A 65 21.87 1.43 -4.03
N PHE A 66 20.78 2.16 -4.26
CA PHE A 66 20.74 3.27 -5.21
C PHE A 66 21.71 4.40 -4.82
N LEU A 67 21.68 4.82 -3.56
CA LEU A 67 22.58 5.85 -3.03
C LEU A 67 24.06 5.45 -3.15
N ASN A 68 24.38 4.19 -2.88
CA ASN A 68 25.75 3.68 -3.05
C ASN A 68 26.22 3.77 -4.51
N LEU A 69 25.33 3.52 -5.48
CA LEU A 69 25.65 3.66 -6.89
C LEU A 69 25.83 5.12 -7.28
N VAL A 70 24.95 6.02 -6.85
CA VAL A 70 25.10 7.47 -7.05
C VAL A 70 26.42 7.98 -6.45
N ALA A 71 26.77 7.55 -5.25
CA ALA A 71 28.04 7.89 -4.61
C ALA A 71 29.26 7.46 -5.44
N ARG A 72 29.21 6.27 -6.07
CA ARG A 72 30.28 5.80 -6.98
C ARG A 72 30.41 6.66 -8.22
N GLU A 73 29.30 7.09 -8.83
CA GLU A 73 29.33 8.00 -9.98
C GLU A 73 29.90 9.37 -9.59
N CYS A 74 29.50 9.92 -8.44
CA CYS A 74 30.06 11.17 -7.91
C CYS A 74 31.58 11.06 -7.70
N LYS A 75 32.04 9.99 -7.05
CA LYS A 75 33.46 9.73 -6.83
C LYS A 75 34.23 9.61 -8.14
N ALA A 76 33.70 8.90 -9.13
CA ALA A 76 34.31 8.75 -10.45
C ALA A 76 34.44 10.10 -11.20
N ALA A 77 33.52 11.03 -10.93
CA ALA A 77 33.50 12.37 -11.51
C ALA A 77 34.31 13.42 -10.70
N GLY A 78 34.93 13.03 -9.57
CA GLY A 78 35.66 13.94 -8.68
C GLY A 78 34.74 14.91 -7.91
N VAL A 79 33.50 14.52 -7.65
CA VAL A 79 32.52 15.28 -6.87
C VAL A 79 32.30 14.59 -5.53
N ASP A 80 32.32 15.36 -4.45
CA ASP A 80 32.08 14.85 -3.10
C ASP A 80 30.64 14.36 -2.96
N PHE A 81 30.43 13.27 -2.22
CA PHE A 81 29.12 12.75 -1.91
C PHE A 81 28.93 12.61 -0.39
N VAL A 82 27.85 13.19 0.13
CA VAL A 82 27.46 13.08 1.54
C VAL A 82 26.03 12.57 1.59
N SER A 83 25.76 11.58 2.44
CA SER A 83 24.40 11.10 2.70
C SER A 83 23.97 11.42 4.13
N ILE A 84 22.73 11.85 4.31
CA ILE A 84 22.13 12.24 5.59
C ILE A 84 20.82 11.48 5.75
N ASP A 85 20.71 10.71 6.84
CA ASP A 85 19.48 10.07 7.26
C ASP A 85 18.62 11.08 8.02
N GLN A 86 17.62 11.64 7.35
CA GLN A 86 16.75 12.65 7.96
C GLN A 86 15.93 12.06 9.11
N ASN A 87 15.52 10.80 9.05
CA ASN A 87 14.73 10.19 10.12
C ASN A 87 15.54 10.10 11.42
N ALA A 88 16.82 9.73 11.32
CA ALA A 88 17.71 9.70 12.46
C ALA A 88 17.98 11.10 13.04
N GLU A 89 18.01 12.13 12.18
CA GLU A 89 18.32 13.49 12.59
C GLU A 89 17.10 14.31 13.05
N CYS A 90 15.87 13.96 12.62
CA CYS A 90 14.68 14.79 12.87
C CYS A 90 13.62 14.09 13.73
N PHE A 91 13.56 12.76 13.77
CA PHE A 91 12.50 12.09 14.50
C PHE A 91 12.75 12.07 16.01
N LYS A 92 11.65 12.04 16.75
CA LYS A 92 11.63 11.68 18.17
C LYS A 92 12.33 10.34 18.37
N SER A 93 12.75 10.06 19.58
CA SER A 93 13.28 8.74 19.93
C SER A 93 12.25 7.63 19.67
N GLY A 94 12.74 6.42 19.39
CA GLY A 94 11.85 5.28 19.16
C GLY A 94 10.88 5.05 20.31
N LYS A 95 11.31 5.29 21.56
CA LYS A 95 10.45 5.21 22.73
C LYS A 95 9.33 6.24 22.70
N GLU A 96 9.62 7.49 22.41
CA GLU A 96 8.60 8.54 22.34
C GLU A 96 7.59 8.26 21.22
N ILE A 97 8.04 7.74 20.07
CA ILE A 97 7.15 7.32 18.98
C ILE A 97 6.27 6.14 19.42
N ASP A 98 6.82 5.17 20.14
CA ASP A 98 6.05 4.06 20.69
C ASP A 98 5.01 4.54 21.71
N ASP A 99 5.39 5.41 22.64
CA ASP A 99 4.48 5.99 23.62
C ASP A 99 3.29 6.72 22.97
N MET A 100 3.46 7.23 21.73
CA MET A 100 2.39 7.86 20.94
C MET A 100 1.53 6.86 20.18
N ILE A 101 2.11 5.79 19.67
CA ILE A 101 1.45 4.86 18.75
C ILE A 101 0.85 3.64 19.45
N ASP A 102 1.54 3.08 20.45
CA ASP A 102 1.09 1.87 21.13
C ASP A 102 -0.32 1.99 21.74
N PRO A 103 -0.74 3.15 22.30
CA PRO A 103 -2.11 3.34 22.77
C PRO A 103 -3.18 3.25 21.68
N LEU A 104 -2.80 3.37 20.39
CA LEU A 104 -3.71 3.24 19.26
C LEU A 104 -3.91 1.78 18.82
N LEU A 105 -3.08 0.87 19.30
CA LEU A 105 -3.09 -0.53 18.90
C LEU A 105 -3.74 -1.38 20.01
N ILE A 106 -4.60 -2.32 19.61
CA ILE A 106 -5.23 -3.24 20.56
C ILE A 106 -4.21 -4.33 20.92
N TRP A 107 -3.83 -4.41 22.20
CA TRP A 107 -2.88 -5.39 22.71
C TRP A 107 -3.54 -6.54 23.47
N ASP A 108 -4.84 -6.42 23.74
CA ASP A 108 -5.60 -7.44 24.42
C ASP A 108 -5.89 -8.60 23.45
N THR A 109 -5.25 -9.73 23.69
CA THR A 109 -5.41 -10.95 22.88
C THR A 109 -6.71 -11.70 23.14
N GLU A 110 -7.49 -11.33 24.16
CA GLU A 110 -8.85 -11.81 24.34
C GLU A 110 -9.81 -11.09 23.37
N ILE A 111 -9.55 -9.80 23.12
CA ILE A 111 -10.34 -9.00 22.18
C ILE A 111 -9.85 -9.20 20.73
N ASP A 112 -8.55 -9.24 20.54
CA ASP A 112 -7.89 -9.37 19.22
C ASP A 112 -6.79 -10.44 19.26
N PRO A 113 -7.15 -11.73 19.20
CA PRO A 113 -6.20 -12.83 19.36
C PRO A 113 -5.13 -12.88 18.28
N THR A 114 -5.38 -12.26 17.14
CA THR A 114 -4.44 -12.22 16.02
C THR A 114 -3.70 -10.89 15.88
N LEU A 115 -4.00 -9.93 16.75
CA LEU A 115 -3.44 -8.59 16.77
C LEU A 115 -3.61 -7.87 15.42
N LEU A 116 -4.85 -7.78 14.92
CA LEU A 116 -5.19 -7.17 13.63
C LEU A 116 -5.64 -5.72 13.76
N TYR A 117 -6.21 -5.32 14.89
CA TYR A 117 -6.94 -4.07 14.99
C TYR A 117 -6.15 -2.97 15.69
N GLY A 118 -6.51 -1.73 15.37
CA GLY A 118 -5.96 -0.52 15.92
C GLY A 118 -6.77 0.70 15.51
N LYS A 119 -6.33 1.86 15.93
CA LYS A 119 -6.88 3.17 15.54
C LYS A 119 -5.89 3.93 14.69
N ILE A 120 -6.38 4.55 13.62
CA ILE A 120 -5.54 5.29 12.66
C ILE A 120 -4.82 6.45 13.36
N TYR A 121 -3.50 6.50 13.21
CA TYR A 121 -2.67 7.61 13.62
C TYR A 121 -2.84 8.78 12.64
N LYS A 122 -3.25 9.95 13.15
CA LYS A 122 -3.58 11.13 12.33
C LYS A 122 -2.51 12.23 12.35
N GLY A 123 -1.42 12.04 13.07
CA GLY A 123 -0.37 13.06 13.24
C GLY A 123 0.54 13.25 12.02
N GLY A 124 0.47 12.35 11.03
CA GLY A 124 1.41 12.39 9.89
C GLY A 124 2.87 12.28 10.32
N TYR A 125 3.77 12.56 9.40
CA TYR A 125 5.21 12.63 9.71
C TYR A 125 5.55 13.82 10.60
N GLU A 126 4.81 14.92 10.50
CA GLU A 126 4.99 16.11 11.33
C GLU A 126 4.83 15.80 12.82
N GLY A 127 3.89 14.92 13.18
CA GLY A 127 3.63 14.57 14.58
C GLY A 127 4.76 13.83 15.28
N ILE A 128 5.63 13.15 14.52
CA ILE A 128 6.77 12.40 15.06
C ILE A 128 8.11 13.14 14.96
N LEU A 129 8.11 14.39 14.49
CA LEU A 129 9.29 15.24 14.50
C LEU A 129 9.63 15.72 15.92
N ASP A 130 10.92 15.75 16.22
CA ASP A 130 11.51 16.47 17.35
C ASP A 130 11.87 17.88 16.87
N GLU A 131 11.32 18.88 17.49
CA GLU A 131 11.42 20.26 17.00
C GLU A 131 12.86 20.81 17.07
N ASP A 132 13.59 20.52 18.13
CA ASP A 132 14.96 21.02 18.30
C ASP A 132 15.92 20.33 17.33
N LYS A 133 15.81 19.03 17.18
CA LYS A 133 16.56 18.27 16.19
C LYS A 133 16.25 18.73 14.77
N THR A 134 14.97 18.97 14.48
CA THR A 134 14.52 19.43 13.17
C THR A 134 15.11 20.79 12.80
N LYS A 135 15.13 21.74 13.73
CA LYS A 135 15.78 23.06 13.52
C LYS A 135 17.27 22.91 13.25
N ALA A 136 17.97 22.09 14.05
CA ALA A 136 19.38 21.85 13.86
C ALA A 136 19.66 21.20 12.49
N PHE A 137 18.80 20.29 12.03
CA PHE A 137 18.88 19.70 10.70
C PHE A 137 18.64 20.74 9.60
N GLU A 138 17.63 21.59 9.71
CA GLU A 138 17.35 22.66 8.75
C GLU A 138 18.56 23.60 8.59
N GLU A 139 19.18 24.03 9.70
CA GLU A 139 20.40 24.86 9.70
C GLU A 139 21.58 24.13 9.07
N LYS A 140 21.78 22.85 9.39
CA LYS A 140 22.82 21.99 8.81
C LYS A 140 22.69 21.90 7.30
N VAL A 141 21.50 21.59 6.79
CA VAL A 141 21.23 21.46 5.36
C VAL A 141 21.41 22.80 4.64
N ALA A 142 20.90 23.89 5.23
CA ALA A 142 21.10 25.25 4.70
C ALA A 142 22.60 25.60 4.60
N GLY A 143 23.40 25.25 5.60
CA GLY A 143 24.83 25.46 5.59
C GLY A 143 25.57 24.68 4.47
N LEU A 144 25.07 23.49 4.11
CA LEU A 144 25.63 22.66 3.05
C LEU A 144 25.39 23.19 1.63
N ARG A 145 24.48 24.15 1.45
CA ARG A 145 24.26 24.81 0.14
C ARG A 145 25.46 25.66 -0.29
N ASN A 146 26.27 26.12 0.64
CA ASN A 146 27.39 27.00 0.33
C ASN A 146 28.53 26.22 -0.31
N GLY A 147 29.10 26.78 -1.42
CA GLY A 147 30.19 26.18 -2.14
C GLY A 147 29.79 25.36 -3.37
N SER A 148 30.72 24.63 -3.91
CA SER A 148 30.54 23.79 -5.10
C SER A 148 31.35 22.49 -4.98
N GLY A 149 31.06 21.53 -5.85
CA GLY A 149 31.77 20.25 -5.89
C GLY A 149 31.20 19.16 -5.00
N LYS A 150 29.98 19.34 -4.48
CA LYS A 150 29.37 18.38 -3.56
C LYS A 150 27.92 18.04 -3.93
N VAL A 151 27.57 16.76 -3.83
CA VAL A 151 26.20 16.25 -3.83
C VAL A 151 25.83 15.79 -2.42
N VAL A 152 24.79 16.36 -1.85
CA VAL A 152 24.23 16.00 -0.53
C VAL A 152 22.93 15.23 -0.76
N ALA A 153 22.92 13.94 -0.46
CA ALA A 153 21.74 13.08 -0.52
C ALA A 153 21.08 13.01 0.84
N VAL A 154 19.92 13.65 0.99
CA VAL A 154 19.06 13.52 2.18
C VAL A 154 18.04 12.43 1.90
N TYR A 155 17.93 11.44 2.78
CA TYR A 155 16.99 10.34 2.59
C TYR A 155 16.23 10.01 3.87
N GLY A 156 15.04 9.44 3.69
CA GLY A 156 14.19 8.99 4.79
C GLY A 156 12.71 9.18 4.47
N TYR A 157 11.85 8.60 5.29
CA TYR A 157 10.41 8.76 5.17
C TYR A 157 9.99 10.16 5.62
N GLY A 158 9.15 10.84 4.81
CA GLY A 158 8.70 12.19 5.09
C GLY A 158 9.73 13.28 4.80
N CYS A 159 10.79 12.99 4.02
CA CYS A 159 11.73 14.02 3.58
C CYS A 159 11.06 15.15 2.80
N LEU A 160 10.00 14.84 2.05
CA LEU A 160 9.35 15.79 1.16
C LEU A 160 8.05 16.37 1.74
N ILE A 161 7.81 16.29 3.05
CA ILE A 161 6.71 17.05 3.66
C ILE A 161 6.91 18.56 3.47
N PRO A 162 5.85 19.37 3.50
CA PRO A 162 5.93 20.79 3.18
C PRO A 162 7.03 21.55 3.92
N ARG A 163 7.29 21.18 5.17
CA ARG A 163 8.31 21.82 6.00
C ARG A 163 9.72 21.78 5.41
N PHE A 164 10.11 20.68 4.77
CA PHE A 164 11.48 20.46 4.31
C PHE A 164 11.69 20.69 2.82
N ARG A 165 10.62 20.72 2.05
CA ARG A 165 10.64 20.67 0.58
C ARG A 165 11.51 21.72 -0.08
N ASP A 166 11.52 22.92 0.48
CA ASP A 166 12.28 24.07 -0.04
C ASP A 166 13.80 23.99 0.27
N LEU A 167 14.19 23.02 1.11
CA LEU A 167 15.60 22.75 1.38
C LEU A 167 16.29 22.00 0.23
N TYR A 168 15.55 21.47 -0.75
CA TYR A 168 16.09 20.53 -1.73
C TYR A 168 16.00 21.04 -3.16
N ASP A 169 17.09 20.81 -3.92
CA ASP A 169 17.19 21.20 -5.33
C ASP A 169 16.56 20.15 -6.25
N VAL A 170 16.60 18.87 -5.83
CA VAL A 170 16.02 17.75 -6.55
C VAL A 170 15.24 16.87 -5.58
N LYS A 171 14.00 16.53 -5.94
CA LYS A 171 13.05 15.80 -5.09
C LYS A 171 12.66 14.48 -5.76
N CYS A 172 13.03 13.38 -5.12
CA CYS A 172 12.84 12.02 -5.61
C CYS A 172 11.88 11.26 -4.71
N PHE A 173 10.89 10.58 -5.29
CA PHE A 173 9.96 9.73 -4.56
C PHE A 173 10.07 8.28 -5.04
N PHE A 174 10.39 7.37 -4.12
CA PHE A 174 10.50 5.93 -4.34
C PHE A 174 9.18 5.26 -3.96
N ASP A 175 8.42 4.85 -4.97
CA ASP A 175 7.18 4.13 -4.78
C ASP A 175 7.35 2.64 -5.08
N LEU A 176 6.47 1.83 -4.50
CA LEU A 176 6.41 0.40 -4.73
C LEU A 176 4.99 -0.12 -4.57
N THR A 177 4.72 -1.31 -5.10
CA THR A 177 3.41 -1.93 -5.03
C THR A 177 3.09 -2.41 -3.60
N PRO A 178 1.81 -2.45 -3.21
CA PRO A 178 1.40 -2.96 -1.89
C PRO A 178 1.85 -4.40 -1.65
N LYS A 179 1.81 -5.24 -2.70
CA LYS A 179 2.29 -6.63 -2.63
C LYS A 179 3.76 -6.68 -2.23
N THR A 180 4.62 -5.90 -2.87
CA THR A 180 6.04 -5.83 -2.56
C THR A 180 6.28 -5.36 -1.13
N SER A 181 5.55 -4.34 -0.66
CA SER A 181 5.63 -3.86 0.72
C SER A 181 5.37 -4.98 1.72
N ILE A 182 4.29 -5.71 1.56
CA ILE A 182 3.93 -6.81 2.47
C ILE A 182 4.94 -7.96 2.40
N LEU A 183 5.41 -8.32 1.20
CA LEU A 183 6.41 -9.37 1.07
C LEU A 183 7.75 -8.98 1.71
N ARG A 184 8.19 -7.72 1.63
CA ARG A 184 9.37 -7.21 2.35
C ARG A 184 9.20 -7.32 3.87
N ILE A 185 8.03 -6.90 4.39
CA ILE A 185 7.74 -7.04 5.84
C ILE A 185 7.80 -8.52 6.26
N ARG A 186 7.22 -9.43 5.48
CA ARG A 186 7.22 -10.86 5.79
C ARG A 186 8.60 -11.51 5.76
N ARG A 187 9.52 -10.95 4.99
CA ARG A 187 10.94 -11.37 4.98
C ARG A 187 11.77 -10.71 6.07
N GLY A 188 11.18 -9.83 6.91
CA GLY A 188 11.89 -9.10 7.95
C GLY A 188 12.81 -7.99 7.44
N GLU A 189 12.54 -7.49 6.23
CA GLU A 189 13.32 -6.43 5.58
C GLU A 189 12.88 -5.02 5.98
N TYR A 190 11.85 -4.89 6.83
CA TYR A 190 11.31 -3.62 7.27
C TYR A 190 11.07 -3.60 8.78
N SER A 191 11.50 -2.54 9.41
CA SER A 191 11.15 -2.17 10.80
C SER A 191 10.21 -0.98 10.77
N ASN A 192 9.16 -0.99 11.60
CA ASN A 192 8.27 0.16 11.73
C ASN A 192 9.04 1.42 12.10
N ILE A 193 8.53 2.56 11.70
CA ILE A 193 9.14 3.87 11.95
C ILE A 193 9.42 4.04 13.44
N GLY A 194 10.66 4.42 13.78
CA GLY A 194 11.13 4.53 15.16
C GLY A 194 11.63 3.22 15.79
N LYS A 195 11.52 2.08 15.10
CA LYS A 195 12.06 0.79 15.57
C LYS A 195 13.42 0.49 14.96
N GLU A 196 14.34 0.02 15.78
CA GLU A 196 15.67 -0.42 15.31
C GLU A 196 15.64 -1.79 14.62
N ARG A 197 14.68 -2.65 15.00
CA ARG A 197 14.55 -4.03 14.51
C ARG A 197 13.10 -4.37 14.18
N PRO A 198 12.87 -5.28 13.22
CA PRO A 198 11.54 -5.83 13.00
C PRO A 198 11.02 -6.56 14.24
N ASP A 199 9.73 -6.41 14.52
CA ASP A 199 9.00 -7.20 15.49
C ASP A 199 8.38 -8.44 14.80
N LEU A 200 7.53 -9.19 15.47
CA LEU A 200 6.73 -10.25 14.90
C LEU A 200 5.91 -9.71 13.72
N VAL A 201 5.89 -10.47 12.63
CA VAL A 201 5.28 -10.05 11.34
C VAL A 201 3.87 -9.45 11.53
N ASN A 202 3.02 -10.08 12.35
CA ASN A 202 1.67 -9.60 12.60
C ASN A 202 1.66 -8.21 13.25
N ARG A 203 2.55 -7.97 14.22
CA ARG A 203 2.68 -6.67 14.89
C ARG A 203 3.18 -5.60 13.94
N VAL A 204 4.20 -5.93 13.13
CA VAL A 204 4.71 -5.01 12.12
C VAL A 204 3.62 -4.63 11.13
N ILE A 205 2.90 -5.60 10.56
CA ILE A 205 1.85 -5.35 9.57
C ILE A 205 0.71 -4.53 10.20
N ARG A 206 0.24 -4.87 11.42
CA ARG A 206 -0.80 -4.10 12.10
C ARG A 206 -0.41 -2.63 12.27
N ARG A 207 0.80 -2.37 12.79
CA ARG A 207 1.30 -1.00 12.95
C ARG A 207 1.45 -0.28 11.59
N CYS A 208 1.85 -0.99 10.55
CA CYS A 208 1.86 -0.43 9.20
C CYS A 208 0.47 0.04 8.77
N TYR A 209 -0.55 -0.78 8.92
CA TYR A 209 -1.91 -0.42 8.48
C TYR A 209 -2.48 0.79 9.20
N TYR A 210 -2.21 0.96 10.49
CA TYR A 210 -2.77 2.06 11.28
C TYR A 210 -1.86 3.29 11.40
N CYS A 211 -0.59 3.15 11.06
CA CYS A 211 0.39 4.23 11.24
C CYS A 211 1.28 4.43 10.00
N ASP A 212 2.23 3.53 9.73
CA ASP A 212 3.29 3.78 8.76
C ASP A 212 2.74 3.94 7.33
N PHE A 213 1.79 3.10 6.92
CA PHE A 213 1.13 3.20 5.61
C PHE A 213 0.25 4.44 5.52
N GLU A 214 -0.46 4.80 6.58
CA GLU A 214 -1.29 6.00 6.60
C GLU A 214 -0.47 7.27 6.46
N MET A 215 0.64 7.40 7.21
CA MET A 215 1.57 8.51 7.06
C MET A 215 2.12 8.59 5.63
N SER A 216 2.52 7.44 5.07
CA SER A 216 3.07 7.36 3.71
C SER A 216 2.02 7.68 2.64
N VAL A 217 0.78 7.21 2.79
CA VAL A 217 -0.32 7.50 1.84
C VAL A 217 -0.69 8.97 1.86
N CYS A 218 -0.76 9.58 3.05
CA CYS A 218 -1.06 11.01 3.19
C CYS A 218 0.02 11.87 2.53
N SER A 219 1.30 11.59 2.81
CA SER A 219 2.44 12.28 2.19
C SER A 219 2.44 12.09 0.67
N ARG A 220 2.36 10.85 0.19
CA ARG A 220 2.32 10.54 -1.24
C ARG A 220 1.18 11.27 -1.97
N ARG A 221 -0.01 11.28 -1.36
CA ARG A 221 -1.18 11.98 -1.93
C ARG A 221 -0.91 13.47 -2.10
N GLU A 222 -0.35 14.09 -1.10
CA GLU A 222 0.01 15.51 -1.13
C GLU A 222 1.06 15.79 -2.21
N LEU A 223 2.13 14.99 -2.27
CA LEU A 223 3.21 15.12 -3.24
C LEU A 223 2.72 14.97 -4.69
N LEU A 224 1.95 13.94 -4.98
CA LEU A 224 1.49 13.65 -6.35
C LEU A 224 0.42 14.63 -6.83
N ARG A 225 -0.49 15.07 -5.96
CA ARG A 225 -1.51 16.07 -6.31
C ARG A 225 -0.91 17.44 -6.61
N ASN A 226 0.05 17.86 -5.79
CA ASN A 226 0.67 19.16 -5.89
C ASN A 226 1.85 19.20 -6.87
N SER A 227 2.15 18.06 -7.52
CA SER A 227 3.31 17.94 -8.43
C SER A 227 4.63 18.37 -7.76
N ALA A 228 4.81 17.93 -6.51
CA ALA A 228 5.86 18.40 -5.61
C ALA A 228 7.13 17.54 -5.64
N ILE A 229 7.30 16.72 -6.68
CA ILE A 229 8.50 15.90 -6.92
C ILE A 229 9.02 16.12 -8.35
N ASP A 230 10.31 15.89 -8.54
CA ASP A 230 10.96 15.97 -9.85
C ASP A 230 11.05 14.60 -10.52
N PHE A 231 11.30 13.55 -9.73
CA PHE A 231 11.43 12.18 -10.23
C PHE A 231 10.58 11.19 -9.42
N TYR A 232 9.91 10.32 -10.14
CA TYR A 232 9.16 9.19 -9.59
C TYR A 232 9.91 7.89 -9.91
N PHE A 233 10.17 7.09 -8.88
CA PHE A 233 10.88 5.82 -8.99
C PHE A 233 9.93 4.66 -8.70
N LEU A 234 9.97 3.64 -9.55
CA LEU A 234 9.35 2.34 -9.33
C LEU A 234 10.44 1.42 -8.76
N SER A 235 10.29 1.06 -7.48
CA SER A 235 11.36 0.44 -6.69
C SER A 235 11.02 -0.95 -6.14
N ASP A 236 10.11 -1.66 -6.78
CA ASP A 236 9.72 -3.02 -6.40
C ASP A 236 10.89 -3.99 -6.43
N ASP A 237 11.68 -3.97 -7.50
CA ASP A 237 12.90 -4.75 -7.65
C ASP A 237 14.14 -3.86 -7.46
N PRO A 238 14.91 -4.07 -6.37
CA PRO A 238 16.11 -3.29 -6.11
C PRO A 238 17.19 -3.40 -7.20
N GLN A 239 17.15 -4.45 -8.03
CA GLN A 239 18.10 -4.63 -9.14
C GLN A 239 17.63 -3.96 -10.43
N ASN A 240 16.33 -3.67 -10.56
CA ASN A 240 15.70 -3.13 -11.75
C ASN A 240 14.80 -1.93 -11.44
N ILE A 241 15.28 -0.99 -10.65
CA ILE A 241 14.60 0.28 -10.42
C ILE A 241 14.38 0.97 -11.75
N GLN A 242 13.17 1.54 -11.93
CA GLN A 242 12.84 2.38 -13.07
C GLN A 242 12.58 3.81 -12.60
N MET A 243 12.96 4.79 -13.40
CA MET A 243 12.85 6.22 -13.07
C MET A 243 12.13 6.97 -14.17
N LEU A 244 11.26 7.89 -13.77
CA LEU A 244 10.57 8.82 -14.65
C LEU A 244 10.69 10.24 -14.11
N PRO A 245 10.93 11.26 -14.97
CA PRO A 245 10.57 12.62 -14.61
C PRO A 245 9.08 12.68 -14.25
N PHE A 246 8.71 13.45 -13.23
CA PHE A 246 7.33 13.49 -12.77
C PHE A 246 6.31 13.87 -13.86
N GLY A 247 6.70 14.73 -14.78
CA GLY A 247 5.85 15.08 -15.94
C GLY A 247 5.50 13.88 -16.81
N ALA A 248 6.43 12.93 -17.00
CA ALA A 248 6.16 11.70 -17.77
C ALA A 248 5.23 10.76 -16.99
N PHE A 249 5.42 10.60 -15.68
CA PHE A 249 4.50 9.87 -14.81
C PHE A 249 3.08 10.45 -14.87
N ALA A 250 2.95 11.78 -14.75
CA ALA A 250 1.67 12.47 -14.83
C ALA A 250 0.98 12.28 -16.19
N ASP A 251 1.74 12.34 -17.28
CA ASP A 251 1.20 12.11 -18.65
C ASP A 251 0.72 10.66 -18.81
N ILE A 252 1.48 9.68 -18.35
CA ILE A 252 1.05 8.25 -18.35
C ILE A 252 -0.28 8.10 -17.61
N CYS A 253 -0.41 8.65 -16.40
CA CYS A 253 -1.64 8.59 -15.63
C CYS A 253 -2.81 9.28 -16.35
N ALA A 254 -2.57 10.46 -16.92
CA ALA A 254 -3.58 11.23 -17.64
C ALA A 254 -4.05 10.56 -18.96
N GLN A 255 -3.18 9.77 -19.61
CA GLN A 255 -3.59 8.98 -20.77
C GLN A 255 -4.32 7.70 -20.32
N LEU A 256 -3.83 7.02 -19.28
CA LEU A 256 -4.41 5.79 -18.79
C LEU A 256 -5.88 5.96 -18.37
N VAL A 257 -6.25 7.08 -17.77
CA VAL A 257 -7.63 7.35 -17.32
C VAL A 257 -8.64 7.52 -18.45
N LYS A 258 -8.18 7.75 -19.69
CA LYS A 258 -9.04 7.93 -20.87
C LYS A 258 -9.56 6.62 -21.46
N TYR A 259 -9.00 5.49 -21.06
CA TYR A 259 -9.33 4.17 -21.59
C TYR A 259 -9.80 3.25 -20.48
N PRO A 260 -10.59 2.20 -20.81
CA PRO A 260 -10.80 1.11 -19.88
C PRO A 260 -9.45 0.48 -19.51
N PHE A 261 -9.12 0.48 -18.24
CA PHE A 261 -7.90 -0.13 -17.73
C PHE A 261 -8.20 -1.34 -16.86
N ARG A 262 -7.22 -2.18 -16.66
CA ARG A 262 -7.28 -3.36 -15.81
C ARG A 262 -6.20 -3.27 -14.74
N ALA A 263 -6.59 -3.48 -13.48
CA ALA A 263 -5.63 -3.63 -12.41
C ALA A 263 -4.86 -4.96 -12.53
N LYS A 264 -3.64 -5.01 -12.03
CA LYS A 264 -2.85 -6.23 -11.86
C LYS A 264 -3.32 -6.91 -10.58
N PRO A 265 -3.90 -8.12 -10.66
CA PRO A 265 -4.50 -8.77 -9.51
C PRO A 265 -3.46 -9.27 -8.52
N CYS A 266 -3.90 -9.38 -7.25
CA CYS A 266 -3.20 -10.14 -6.23
C CYS A 266 -3.96 -11.41 -5.89
N TYR A 267 -3.24 -12.49 -5.68
CA TYR A 267 -3.79 -13.81 -5.38
C TYR A 267 -3.44 -14.22 -3.96
N LEU A 268 -4.44 -14.74 -3.22
CA LEU A 268 -4.29 -15.12 -1.82
C LEU A 268 -4.80 -16.53 -1.59
N GLU A 269 -4.01 -17.31 -0.86
CA GLU A 269 -4.43 -18.59 -0.32
C GLU A 269 -5.27 -18.38 0.95
N GLY A 270 -6.16 -19.31 1.25
CA GLY A 270 -6.96 -19.32 2.48
C GLY A 270 -7.34 -20.73 2.90
N VAL A 271 -7.80 -20.87 4.15
CA VAL A 271 -8.20 -22.17 4.71
C VAL A 271 -9.41 -22.76 4.00
N TRP A 272 -10.30 -21.92 3.48
CA TRP A 272 -11.50 -22.29 2.73
C TRP A 272 -11.34 -22.12 1.22
N GLY A 273 -10.12 -21.81 0.73
CA GLY A 273 -9.88 -21.52 -0.68
C GLY A 273 -10.19 -22.68 -1.60
N GLY A 274 -10.78 -22.35 -2.74
CA GLY A 274 -11.16 -23.25 -3.79
C GLY A 274 -10.11 -23.43 -4.89
N SER A 275 -10.50 -24.14 -5.94
CA SER A 275 -9.63 -24.45 -7.06
C SER A 275 -10.11 -23.92 -8.41
N TYR A 276 -11.29 -23.30 -8.47
CA TYR A 276 -11.87 -22.82 -9.72
C TYR A 276 -11.05 -21.63 -10.30
N MET A 277 -10.82 -20.60 -9.50
CA MET A 277 -10.03 -19.45 -9.94
C MET A 277 -8.57 -19.81 -10.21
N LYS A 278 -7.99 -20.74 -9.44
CA LYS A 278 -6.65 -21.24 -9.71
C LYS A 278 -6.54 -21.81 -11.13
N LYS A 279 -7.49 -22.62 -11.54
CA LYS A 279 -7.56 -23.21 -12.90
C LYS A 279 -7.88 -22.16 -13.96
N LEU A 280 -8.89 -21.32 -13.72
CA LEU A 280 -9.32 -20.29 -14.67
C LEU A 280 -8.22 -19.29 -15.01
N ARG A 281 -7.44 -18.88 -14.01
CA ARG A 281 -6.35 -17.90 -14.15
C ARG A 281 -5.02 -18.55 -14.51
N ASN A 282 -4.94 -19.89 -14.52
CA ASN A 282 -3.71 -20.65 -14.75
C ASN A 282 -2.61 -20.23 -13.77
N LEU A 283 -2.94 -20.25 -12.47
CA LEU A 283 -2.02 -19.88 -11.39
C LEU A 283 -0.98 -20.97 -11.14
N PRO A 284 0.16 -20.65 -10.51
CA PRO A 284 1.25 -21.60 -10.27
C PRO A 284 0.81 -22.86 -9.52
N ASP A 285 1.39 -24.01 -9.89
CA ASP A 285 1.04 -25.31 -9.28
C ASP A 285 1.35 -25.35 -7.78
N ASN A 286 2.40 -24.66 -7.34
CA ASN A 286 2.79 -24.56 -5.92
C ASN A 286 1.87 -23.65 -5.09
N MET A 287 0.92 -22.94 -5.70
CA MET A 287 -0.17 -22.29 -4.99
C MET A 287 -1.18 -23.33 -4.57
N ARG A 288 -1.47 -23.48 -3.27
CA ARG A 288 -2.36 -24.49 -2.72
C ARG A 288 -3.80 -24.35 -3.23
N ASN A 289 -4.34 -23.15 -3.16
CA ASN A 289 -5.69 -22.78 -3.59
C ASN A 289 -5.74 -21.27 -3.88
N ALA A 290 -6.89 -20.77 -4.34
CA ALA A 290 -7.13 -19.35 -4.52
C ALA A 290 -8.38 -18.96 -3.72
N ALA A 291 -8.22 -18.63 -2.45
CA ALA A 291 -9.33 -18.15 -1.62
C ALA A 291 -9.84 -16.81 -2.12
N TRP A 292 -8.90 -15.90 -2.40
CA TRP A 292 -9.22 -14.56 -2.94
C TRP A 292 -8.40 -14.26 -4.18
N VAL A 293 -9.06 -13.66 -5.15
CA VAL A 293 -8.41 -12.96 -6.26
C VAL A 293 -8.78 -11.49 -6.18
N PHE A 294 -7.87 -10.67 -5.69
CA PHE A 294 -8.06 -9.22 -5.62
C PHE A 294 -7.84 -8.62 -7.00
N ASP A 295 -8.90 -8.57 -7.79
CA ASP A 295 -8.86 -7.95 -9.12
C ASP A 295 -8.90 -6.43 -9.02
N PHE A 296 -9.58 -5.88 -8.00
CA PHE A 296 -9.71 -4.44 -7.80
C PHE A 296 -9.90 -4.06 -6.33
N ILE A 297 -8.89 -4.30 -5.53
CA ILE A 297 -8.80 -3.80 -4.15
C ILE A 297 -7.78 -2.66 -4.15
N PRO A 298 -8.20 -1.39 -4.13
CA PRO A 298 -7.35 -0.24 -4.42
C PRO A 298 -6.07 -0.14 -3.60
N MET A 299 -6.12 -0.58 -2.34
CA MET A 299 -4.96 -0.56 -1.45
C MET A 299 -4.02 -1.77 -1.62
N GLU A 300 -4.35 -2.73 -2.49
CA GLU A 300 -3.68 -4.02 -2.57
C GLU A 300 -3.19 -4.34 -3.99
N VAL A 301 -3.64 -3.60 -4.99
CA VAL A 301 -3.34 -3.86 -6.40
C VAL A 301 -2.48 -2.75 -7.01
N SER A 302 -1.96 -3.03 -8.20
CA SER A 302 -1.22 -2.10 -9.03
C SER A 302 -1.80 -2.04 -10.44
N VAL A 303 -1.24 -1.20 -11.29
CA VAL A 303 -1.59 -1.09 -12.71
C VAL A 303 -0.33 -1.29 -13.53
N LEU A 304 -0.29 -2.37 -14.30
CA LEU A 304 0.83 -2.66 -15.19
C LEU A 304 0.62 -1.93 -16.52
N VAL A 305 1.54 -1.03 -16.86
CA VAL A 305 1.47 -0.17 -18.05
C VAL A 305 2.66 -0.41 -18.96
N GLU A 306 2.41 -0.67 -20.23
CA GLU A 306 3.44 -0.78 -21.25
C GLU A 306 3.80 0.61 -21.79
N VAL A 307 5.06 0.97 -21.72
CA VAL A 307 5.61 2.25 -22.18
C VAL A 307 6.82 1.97 -23.07
N GLY A 308 6.62 1.97 -24.35
CA GLY A 308 7.64 1.51 -25.30
C GLY A 308 7.96 0.03 -25.09
N ASN A 309 9.22 -0.28 -24.77
CA ASN A 309 9.66 -1.65 -24.46
C ASN A 309 9.61 -2.00 -22.97
N GLU A 310 9.27 -1.04 -22.13
CA GLU A 310 9.26 -1.19 -20.68
C GLU A 310 7.85 -1.48 -20.16
N LYS A 311 7.78 -2.19 -19.03
CA LYS A 311 6.55 -2.38 -18.27
C LYS A 311 6.71 -1.72 -16.92
N LEU A 312 5.83 -0.77 -16.63
CA LEU A 312 5.80 -0.02 -15.39
C LEU A 312 4.70 -0.56 -14.49
N ASP A 313 5.05 -1.00 -13.31
CA ASP A 313 4.09 -1.52 -12.31
C ASP A 313 3.74 -0.41 -11.32
N ILE A 314 2.74 0.39 -11.69
CA ILE A 314 2.34 1.60 -10.95
C ILE A 314 1.40 1.21 -9.80
N ASN A 315 1.73 1.63 -8.58
CA ASN A 315 0.82 1.51 -7.45
C ASN A 315 -0.53 2.16 -7.75
N PHE A 316 -1.64 1.40 -7.60
CA PHE A 316 -2.96 1.93 -7.93
C PHE A 316 -3.34 3.16 -7.11
N CYS A 317 -2.96 3.22 -5.83
CA CYS A 317 -3.19 4.41 -5.02
C CYS A 317 -2.44 5.65 -5.55
N SER A 318 -1.25 5.49 -6.11
CA SER A 318 -0.52 6.59 -6.73
C SER A 318 -1.23 7.10 -7.98
N PHE A 319 -1.75 6.20 -8.81
CA PHE A 319 -2.61 6.57 -9.93
C PHE A 319 -3.87 7.33 -9.47
N VAL A 320 -4.57 6.84 -8.42
CA VAL A 320 -5.74 7.53 -7.83
C VAL A 320 -5.33 8.88 -7.23
N CYS A 321 -4.20 8.97 -6.55
CA CYS A 321 -3.72 10.24 -6.00
C CYS A 321 -3.50 11.30 -7.09
N LYS A 322 -3.02 10.88 -8.27
CA LYS A 322 -2.78 11.78 -9.39
C LYS A 322 -4.04 12.10 -10.18
N GLU A 323 -4.89 11.10 -10.48
CA GLU A 323 -6.01 11.22 -11.42
C GLU A 323 -7.39 11.02 -10.77
N GLY A 324 -7.49 11.11 -9.45
CA GLY A 324 -8.71 10.78 -8.72
C GLY A 324 -9.97 11.50 -9.21
N VAL A 325 -9.88 12.78 -9.56
CA VAL A 325 -11.01 13.55 -10.09
C VAL A 325 -11.47 13.00 -11.45
N ASN A 326 -10.54 12.67 -12.33
CA ASN A 326 -10.83 12.08 -13.63
C ASN A 326 -11.34 10.64 -13.54
N LEU A 327 -10.92 9.90 -12.49
CA LEU A 327 -11.35 8.51 -12.25
C LEU A 327 -12.74 8.41 -11.61
N MET A 328 -13.05 9.25 -10.64
CA MET A 328 -14.26 9.08 -9.79
C MET A 328 -15.15 10.32 -9.74
N GLY A 329 -14.72 11.44 -10.30
CA GLY A 329 -15.41 12.71 -10.18
C GLY A 329 -15.13 13.43 -8.85
N GLU A 330 -15.28 14.75 -8.86
CA GLU A 330 -14.97 15.63 -7.73
C GLU A 330 -15.82 15.32 -6.49
N GLY A 331 -17.11 15.05 -6.68
CA GLY A 331 -18.02 14.69 -5.58
C GLY A 331 -17.59 13.43 -4.84
N CYS A 332 -17.11 12.43 -5.57
CA CYS A 332 -16.61 11.19 -4.99
C CYS A 332 -15.28 11.40 -4.26
N VAL A 333 -14.34 12.14 -4.88
CA VAL A 333 -13.06 12.51 -4.24
C VAL A 333 -13.29 13.22 -2.91
N ASN A 334 -14.21 14.18 -2.86
CA ASN A 334 -14.54 14.92 -1.64
C ASN A 334 -15.20 14.02 -0.58
N LYS A 335 -16.17 13.21 -0.99
CA LYS A 335 -16.91 12.31 -0.08
C LYS A 335 -16.01 11.26 0.55
N PHE A 336 -15.08 10.69 -0.19
CA PHE A 336 -14.19 9.61 0.25
C PHE A 336 -12.75 10.07 0.53
N HIS A 337 -12.56 11.38 0.73
CA HIS A 337 -11.26 11.97 1.08
C HIS A 337 -10.12 11.54 0.13
N GLY A 338 -10.46 11.30 -1.15
CA GLY A 338 -9.52 10.88 -2.18
C GLY A 338 -9.19 9.39 -2.19
N TYR A 339 -9.82 8.59 -1.35
CA TYR A 339 -9.75 7.13 -1.48
C TYR A 339 -10.70 6.66 -2.58
N PHE A 340 -10.29 5.62 -3.31
CA PHE A 340 -11.16 4.98 -4.29
C PHE A 340 -12.16 4.08 -3.56
N PRO A 341 -13.49 4.29 -3.72
CA PRO A 341 -14.48 3.70 -2.81
C PRO A 341 -14.96 2.31 -3.22
N ILE A 342 -14.58 1.82 -4.39
CA ILE A 342 -15.04 0.53 -4.90
C ILE A 342 -13.96 -0.52 -4.70
N ARG A 343 -14.38 -1.71 -4.25
CA ARG A 343 -13.56 -2.92 -4.17
C ARG A 343 -14.23 -4.02 -4.97
N PHE A 344 -13.43 -4.86 -5.61
CA PHE A 344 -13.91 -6.05 -6.31
C PHE A 344 -12.89 -7.18 -6.17
N ASN A 345 -13.38 -8.32 -5.69
CA ASN A 345 -12.60 -9.53 -5.62
C ASN A 345 -13.45 -10.74 -6.01
N TRP A 346 -12.79 -11.82 -6.35
CA TRP A 346 -13.39 -13.13 -6.46
C TRP A 346 -13.09 -13.89 -5.18
N ASP A 347 -14.13 -14.43 -4.57
CA ASP A 347 -14.03 -15.38 -3.48
C ASP A 347 -14.29 -16.78 -4.06
N ASP A 348 -13.36 -17.69 -3.84
CA ASP A 348 -13.43 -19.04 -4.40
C ASP A 348 -13.38 -20.08 -3.28
N SER A 349 -14.54 -20.64 -2.99
CA SER A 349 -14.69 -21.80 -2.11
C SER A 349 -15.08 -23.07 -2.86
N TYR A 350 -15.03 -23.06 -4.19
CA TYR A 350 -15.44 -24.17 -5.04
C TYR A 350 -14.52 -25.39 -4.87
N HIS A 351 -15.12 -26.52 -4.51
CA HIS A 351 -14.44 -27.75 -4.08
C HIS A 351 -13.60 -27.58 -2.79
N SER A 352 -13.91 -26.59 -1.97
CA SER A 352 -13.38 -26.49 -0.61
C SER A 352 -14.10 -27.45 0.33
N THR A 353 -13.48 -27.73 1.46
CA THR A 353 -14.06 -28.54 2.55
C THR A 353 -14.76 -27.69 3.61
N GLY A 354 -14.84 -26.36 3.42
CA GLY A 354 -15.44 -25.43 4.37
C GLY A 354 -15.99 -24.19 3.70
N ASN A 355 -16.75 -23.45 4.46
CA ASN A 355 -17.29 -22.15 4.05
C ASN A 355 -16.26 -21.02 4.27
N MET A 356 -16.50 -19.89 3.65
CA MET A 356 -15.95 -18.62 4.09
C MET A 356 -16.32 -18.38 5.56
N SER A 357 -15.56 -17.53 6.25
CA SER A 357 -15.92 -17.14 7.62
C SER A 357 -17.29 -16.46 7.68
N ILE A 358 -18.07 -16.81 8.69
CA ILE A 358 -19.28 -16.04 9.03
C ILE A 358 -18.80 -14.69 9.60
N GLN A 359 -19.15 -13.61 8.96
CA GLN A 359 -18.65 -12.27 9.24
C GLN A 359 -19.73 -11.20 9.24
N CYS A 360 -19.39 -10.03 9.77
CA CYS A 360 -20.24 -8.85 9.77
C CYS A 360 -19.35 -7.61 9.68
N HIS A 361 -19.67 -6.71 8.76
CA HIS A 361 -18.96 -5.44 8.64
C HIS A 361 -19.61 -4.38 9.52
N SER A 362 -18.79 -3.66 10.27
CA SER A 362 -19.28 -2.64 11.20
C SER A 362 -19.77 -1.38 10.48
N GLY A 363 -20.68 -0.66 11.12
CA GLY A 363 -21.24 0.60 10.61
C GLY A 363 -20.26 1.78 10.76
N SER A 364 -20.52 2.88 10.02
CA SER A 364 -19.64 4.06 9.99
C SER A 364 -19.43 4.73 11.37
N ALA A 365 -20.43 4.69 12.26
CA ALA A 365 -20.28 5.26 13.60
C ALA A 365 -19.27 4.49 14.42
N TYR A 366 -19.40 3.17 14.42
CA TYR A 366 -18.47 2.26 15.09
C TYR A 366 -17.03 2.40 14.56
N ASN A 367 -16.88 2.39 13.23
CA ASN A 367 -15.56 2.51 12.60
C ASN A 367 -14.86 3.83 12.94
N ARG A 368 -15.63 4.92 13.01
CA ARG A 368 -15.11 6.23 13.40
C ARG A 368 -14.63 6.27 14.85
N GLU A 369 -15.40 5.68 15.75
CA GLU A 369 -15.12 5.65 17.17
C GLU A 369 -13.93 4.75 17.49
N HIS A 370 -13.94 3.53 16.99
CA HIS A 370 -12.99 2.49 17.37
C HIS A 370 -11.71 2.49 16.52
N TYR A 371 -11.83 2.75 15.22
CA TYR A 371 -10.69 2.66 14.30
C TYR A 371 -10.23 4.00 13.71
N GLY A 372 -11.02 5.07 13.92
CA GLY A 372 -10.74 6.39 13.32
C GLY A 372 -11.01 6.45 11.81
N GLU A 373 -11.66 5.43 11.25
CA GLU A 373 -12.04 5.35 9.86
C GLU A 373 -13.31 6.17 9.56
N PHE A 374 -13.42 6.69 8.33
CA PHE A 374 -14.54 7.56 7.95
C PHE A 374 -15.73 6.83 7.32
N GLY A 375 -15.54 5.59 6.89
CA GLY A 375 -16.52 4.85 6.09
C GLY A 375 -17.03 3.57 6.73
N ARG A 376 -17.81 2.85 5.97
CA ARG A 376 -18.27 1.48 6.24
C ARG A 376 -18.15 0.68 4.95
N GLN A 377 -18.17 -0.64 5.06
CA GLN A 377 -18.26 -1.55 3.92
C GLN A 377 -19.70 -2.02 3.78
N ASP A 378 -20.38 -1.55 2.72
CA ASP A 378 -21.56 -2.21 2.18
C ASP A 378 -21.07 -3.19 1.11
N GLU A 379 -21.56 -4.42 1.12
CA GLU A 379 -21.09 -5.49 0.25
C GLU A 379 -22.22 -6.07 -0.59
N SER A 380 -21.87 -6.77 -1.64
CA SER A 380 -22.81 -7.60 -2.40
C SER A 380 -22.08 -8.81 -2.99
N TYR A 381 -22.75 -9.94 -3.04
CA TYR A 381 -22.27 -11.11 -3.75
C TYR A 381 -23.02 -11.29 -5.06
N TYR A 382 -22.30 -11.74 -6.09
CA TYR A 382 -22.87 -12.27 -7.31
C TYR A 382 -22.29 -13.67 -7.55
N VAL A 383 -23.13 -14.68 -7.47
CA VAL A 383 -22.74 -16.07 -7.62
C VAL A 383 -22.53 -16.40 -9.09
N CYS A 384 -21.30 -16.69 -9.49
CA CYS A 384 -20.94 -17.03 -10.87
C CYS A 384 -21.01 -18.55 -11.12
N VAL A 385 -20.48 -19.32 -10.18
CA VAL A 385 -20.40 -20.79 -10.23
C VAL A 385 -20.75 -21.32 -8.85
N THR A 386 -21.43 -22.45 -8.80
CA THR A 386 -21.82 -23.09 -7.54
C THR A 386 -21.53 -24.59 -7.57
N GLY A 387 -21.20 -25.13 -6.42
CA GLY A 387 -21.11 -26.57 -6.17
C GLY A 387 -22.46 -27.15 -5.74
N HIS A 388 -22.43 -28.41 -5.34
CA HIS A 388 -23.62 -29.10 -4.80
C HIS A 388 -23.91 -28.57 -3.39
N ASP A 389 -25.20 -28.36 -3.10
CA ASP A 389 -25.69 -27.90 -1.79
C ASP A 389 -25.05 -26.61 -1.27
N ALA A 390 -24.49 -25.77 -2.16
CA ALA A 390 -23.88 -24.52 -1.82
C ALA A 390 -24.91 -23.51 -1.28
N LYS A 391 -24.55 -22.81 -0.23
CA LYS A 391 -25.41 -21.83 0.45
C LYS A 391 -24.72 -20.48 0.54
N THR A 392 -25.52 -19.43 0.40
CA THR A 392 -25.12 -18.06 0.74
C THR A 392 -25.87 -17.67 2.02
N PHE A 393 -25.13 -17.43 3.08
CA PHE A 393 -25.67 -17.06 4.39
C PHE A 393 -25.90 -15.55 4.44
N ILE A 394 -27.08 -15.14 4.94
CA ILE A 394 -27.47 -13.73 4.97
C ILE A 394 -28.48 -13.46 6.09
N GLY A 395 -28.08 -12.61 7.02
CA GLY A 395 -28.93 -12.19 8.15
C GLY A 395 -29.20 -13.29 9.16
N PHE A 396 -29.89 -12.93 10.21
CA PHE A 396 -30.42 -13.87 11.19
C PHE A 396 -31.76 -14.41 10.73
N ARG A 397 -32.07 -15.61 11.20
CA ARG A 397 -33.45 -16.17 11.08
C ARG A 397 -34.41 -15.33 11.93
N ASP A 398 -35.66 -15.24 11.51
CA ASP A 398 -36.68 -14.47 12.22
C ASP A 398 -36.92 -14.97 13.66
N ASP A 399 -36.71 -16.26 13.89
CA ASP A 399 -36.87 -16.95 15.18
C ASP A 399 -35.56 -17.08 15.99
N ALA A 400 -34.47 -16.46 15.55
CA ALA A 400 -33.16 -16.60 16.19
C ALA A 400 -33.10 -15.90 17.55
N ASP A 401 -32.67 -16.63 18.58
CA ASP A 401 -32.25 -16.05 19.86
C ASP A 401 -30.84 -15.48 19.74
N ILE A 402 -30.76 -14.21 19.35
CA ILE A 402 -29.49 -13.51 19.15
C ILE A 402 -28.62 -13.47 20.42
N PRO A 403 -29.13 -13.15 21.63
CA PRO A 403 -28.38 -13.26 22.86
C PRO A 403 -27.80 -14.65 23.11
N GLN A 404 -28.53 -15.71 22.78
CA GLN A 404 -28.05 -17.09 22.90
C GLN A 404 -26.92 -17.36 21.88
N PHE A 405 -27.06 -16.87 20.65
CA PHE A 405 -26.00 -16.97 19.63
C PHE A 405 -24.68 -16.38 20.10
N PHE A 406 -24.70 -15.19 20.69
CA PHE A 406 -23.47 -14.57 21.23
C PHE A 406 -22.87 -15.40 22.37
N ARG A 407 -23.70 -15.93 23.28
CA ARG A 407 -23.19 -16.83 24.35
C ARG A 407 -22.54 -18.11 23.79
N GLU A 408 -23.13 -18.68 22.73
CA GLU A 408 -22.57 -19.87 22.08
C GLU A 408 -21.27 -19.59 21.35
N ILE A 409 -21.14 -18.41 20.70
CA ILE A 409 -19.87 -17.98 20.09
C ILE A 409 -18.79 -17.80 21.14
N GLU A 410 -19.08 -17.09 22.23
CA GLU A 410 -18.10 -16.90 23.32
C GLU A 410 -17.69 -18.24 23.95
N ALA A 411 -18.63 -19.16 24.13
CA ALA A 411 -18.33 -20.49 24.64
C ALA A 411 -17.49 -21.30 23.63
N ALA A 412 -17.82 -21.23 22.35
CA ALA A 412 -17.09 -21.91 21.29
C ALA A 412 -15.63 -21.43 21.21
N ASP A 413 -15.42 -20.12 21.33
CA ASP A 413 -14.08 -19.52 21.35
C ASP A 413 -13.27 -19.99 22.58
N LYS A 414 -13.82 -19.84 23.79
CA LYS A 414 -13.17 -20.25 25.04
C LYS A 414 -12.87 -21.75 25.14
N GLU A 415 -13.76 -22.58 24.62
CA GLU A 415 -13.65 -24.03 24.68
C GLU A 415 -13.06 -24.66 23.44
N HIS A 416 -12.73 -23.88 22.41
CA HIS A 416 -12.25 -24.31 21.09
C HIS A 416 -13.16 -25.33 20.42
N LYS A 417 -14.49 -25.11 20.49
CA LYS A 417 -15.52 -25.98 19.93
C LYS A 417 -16.21 -25.32 18.74
N PRO A 418 -16.75 -26.10 17.81
CA PRO A 418 -17.59 -25.54 16.74
C PRO A 418 -18.85 -24.88 17.30
N CYS A 419 -19.25 -23.75 16.76
CA CYS A 419 -20.57 -23.16 16.95
C CYS A 419 -21.51 -23.62 15.84
N ASP A 420 -22.71 -24.08 16.17
CA ASP A 420 -23.76 -24.42 15.19
C ASP A 420 -24.50 -23.17 14.75
N TYR A 421 -23.83 -22.35 13.95
CA TYR A 421 -24.37 -21.08 13.45
C TYR A 421 -25.64 -21.28 12.57
N MET A 422 -25.86 -22.45 11.99
CA MET A 422 -27.03 -22.74 11.17
C MET A 422 -28.36 -22.68 11.93
N LYS A 423 -28.34 -22.75 13.25
CA LYS A 423 -29.52 -22.51 14.08
C LYS A 423 -29.97 -21.05 14.04
N TYR A 424 -29.06 -20.12 13.76
CA TYR A 424 -29.26 -18.69 13.96
C TYR A 424 -29.20 -17.90 12.65
N VAL A 425 -28.33 -18.30 11.73
CA VAL A 425 -28.08 -17.56 10.49
C VAL A 425 -28.95 -18.12 9.37
N ASN A 426 -29.62 -17.21 8.67
CA ASN A 426 -30.44 -17.55 7.51
C ASN A 426 -29.57 -17.82 6.28
N TYR A 427 -30.09 -18.51 5.28
CA TYR A 427 -29.41 -18.76 4.02
C TYR A 427 -30.36 -18.85 2.83
N GLU A 428 -29.78 -18.58 1.65
CA GLU A 428 -30.36 -18.86 0.35
C GLU A 428 -29.52 -19.97 -0.33
N GLU A 429 -30.16 -20.83 -1.11
CA GLU A 429 -29.44 -21.77 -1.96
C GLU A 429 -28.65 -21.02 -3.04
N SER A 430 -27.36 -21.21 -3.07
CA SER A 430 -26.52 -20.57 -4.07
C SER A 430 -26.81 -21.13 -5.45
N ARG A 431 -27.02 -20.24 -6.41
CA ARG A 431 -27.21 -20.60 -7.84
C ARG A 431 -26.56 -19.55 -8.72
N PRO A 432 -26.01 -19.91 -9.88
CA PRO A 432 -25.44 -18.94 -10.81
C PRO A 432 -26.48 -17.85 -11.14
N GLY A 433 -26.04 -16.59 -11.05
CA GLY A 433 -26.91 -15.40 -11.23
C GLY A 433 -27.60 -14.90 -9.97
N LEU A 434 -27.49 -15.59 -8.83
CA LEU A 434 -27.97 -15.05 -7.55
C LEU A 434 -27.12 -13.82 -7.17
N GLN A 435 -27.82 -12.72 -6.89
CA GLN A 435 -27.20 -11.52 -6.32
C GLN A 435 -27.77 -11.27 -4.94
N VAL A 436 -26.91 -10.99 -3.98
CA VAL A 436 -27.25 -10.73 -2.59
C VAL A 436 -26.68 -9.39 -2.17
N MET A 437 -27.49 -8.55 -1.53
CA MET A 437 -27.06 -7.28 -0.97
C MET A 437 -26.78 -7.44 0.53
N LEU A 438 -25.61 -7.00 0.97
CA LEU A 438 -25.08 -7.18 2.32
C LEU A 438 -24.71 -5.82 2.92
N PRO A 439 -25.71 -5.00 3.33
CA PRO A 439 -25.40 -3.75 4.01
C PRO A 439 -24.56 -3.99 5.26
N ALA A 440 -23.74 -3.02 5.64
CA ALA A 440 -23.00 -3.07 6.90
C ALA A 440 -23.93 -3.37 8.08
N GLY A 441 -23.53 -4.28 8.97
CA GLY A 441 -24.35 -4.80 10.06
C GLY A 441 -25.07 -6.12 9.72
N THR A 442 -25.02 -6.59 8.46
CA THR A 442 -25.59 -7.88 8.08
C THR A 442 -24.56 -9.00 8.31
N ILE A 443 -24.93 -10.01 9.10
CA ILE A 443 -24.15 -11.25 9.23
C ILE A 443 -24.23 -12.05 7.92
N HIS A 444 -23.09 -12.52 7.41
CA HIS A 444 -23.05 -13.18 6.10
C HIS A 444 -21.87 -14.11 5.91
N SER A 445 -21.97 -14.98 4.88
CA SER A 445 -20.91 -15.87 4.37
C SER A 445 -21.34 -16.52 3.05
N SER A 446 -20.43 -17.26 2.40
CA SER A 446 -20.76 -18.09 1.23
C SER A 446 -19.87 -19.35 1.17
#